data_3c2670dfb4b0f1220f72a9001669db94
#
_entry.id   3c2670dfb4b0f1220f72a9001669db94
#
_cell.length_a   1.000
_cell.length_b   1.000
_cell.length_c   1.000
_cell.angle_alpha   90.00
_cell.angle_beta   90.00
_cell.angle_gamma   90.00
#
_symmetry.space_group_name_H-M   'P 1'
#
loop_
_entity.id
_entity.type
_entity.pdbx_description
1 polymer ?
#
loop_
_entity_poly.entity_id
_entity_poly.type
_entity_poly.pdbx_seq_one_letter_code
_entity_poly.pdbx_strand_id
1 'polypeptide(L)'
;MTEKPLVLGYNFKPDERTRLIRRYLNKEKISFRMVEVPEFWQPLGYLAGLSGFQKDTSFHLGGNFFEEMLVMCGLSPDQSDRFLRFFREEGLDPVALKAMLTPVNQHWNSLKLYEELKRE
;
A
#
# COMPACT_ATOMS: atom_id res chain seq x y z
N MET A 1 0.12 -17.33 -11.03
CA MET A 1 -0.91 -16.45 -11.59
C MET A 1 -0.58 -15.00 -11.27
N THR A 2 -0.76 -14.16 -12.25
CA THR A 2 -0.42 -12.75 -12.08
C THR A 2 -1.63 -11.98 -11.55
N GLU A 3 -1.48 -11.39 -10.39
CA GLU A 3 -2.52 -10.52 -9.85
C GLU A 3 -2.45 -9.16 -10.56
N LYS A 4 -3.56 -8.46 -10.56
CA LYS A 4 -3.58 -7.12 -11.12
C LYS A 4 -2.75 -6.20 -10.25
N PRO A 5 -1.99 -5.27 -10.85
CA PRO A 5 -1.18 -4.35 -10.05
C PRO A 5 -2.08 -3.45 -9.19
N LEU A 6 -1.64 -3.25 -7.96
CA LEU A 6 -2.41 -2.53 -6.96
C LEU A 6 -1.46 -1.81 -6.02
N VAL A 7 -1.83 -0.59 -5.64
CA VAL A 7 -1.11 0.14 -4.59
C VAL A 7 -2.06 0.31 -3.41
N LEU A 8 -1.61 -0.11 -2.23
CA LEU A 8 -2.34 0.12 -0.98
C LEU A 8 -1.82 1.41 -0.38
N GLY A 9 -2.71 2.31 -0.02
CA GLY A 9 -2.36 3.58 0.59
C GLY A 9 -2.91 3.69 1.99
N TYR A 10 -2.12 4.28 2.89
CA TYR A 10 -2.46 4.40 4.31
C TYR A 10 -2.37 5.85 4.74
N ASN A 11 -3.41 6.35 5.37
CA ASN A 11 -3.44 7.66 6.02
C ASN A 11 -3.27 8.85 5.08
N PHE A 12 -3.56 8.67 3.80
CA PHE A 12 -3.52 9.77 2.84
C PHE A 12 -4.71 10.68 3.06
N LYS A 13 -4.46 11.99 3.03
CA LYS A 13 -5.52 12.98 3.14
C LYS A 13 -6.17 13.18 1.77
N PRO A 14 -7.46 13.56 1.74
CA PRO A 14 -8.14 13.82 0.46
C PRO A 14 -7.74 15.20 -0.09
N ASP A 15 -6.47 15.34 -0.45
CA ASP A 15 -5.92 16.60 -0.94
C ASP A 15 -5.51 16.46 -2.41
N GLU A 16 -4.95 17.55 -2.95
CA GLU A 16 -4.56 17.59 -4.36
C GLU A 16 -3.49 16.55 -4.68
N ARG A 17 -2.56 16.31 -3.77
CA ARG A 17 -1.50 15.32 -3.98
C ARG A 17 -2.10 13.93 -4.13
N THR A 18 -3.05 13.57 -3.27
CA THR A 18 -3.72 12.28 -3.36
C THR A 18 -4.51 12.15 -4.64
N ARG A 19 -5.15 13.24 -5.07
CA ARG A 19 -5.89 13.25 -6.33
C ARG A 19 -4.96 12.98 -7.51
N LEU A 20 -3.79 13.60 -7.51
CA LEU A 20 -2.81 13.41 -8.58
C LEU A 20 -2.24 11.99 -8.58
N ILE A 21 -2.00 11.42 -7.39
CA ILE A 21 -1.54 10.05 -7.28
C ILE A 21 -2.57 9.10 -7.85
N ARG A 22 -3.83 9.27 -7.47
CA ARG A 22 -4.92 8.43 -7.95
C ARG A 22 -5.07 8.53 -9.46
N ARG A 23 -4.97 9.74 -9.98
CA ARG A 23 -5.08 9.99 -11.41
C ARG A 23 -3.96 9.30 -12.18
N TYR A 24 -2.72 9.41 -11.68
CA TYR A 24 -1.58 8.75 -12.31
C TYR A 24 -1.76 7.24 -12.33
N LEU A 25 -2.11 6.65 -11.20
CA LEU A 25 -2.27 5.20 -11.11
C LEU A 25 -3.39 4.71 -12.01
N ASN A 26 -4.50 5.44 -12.06
CA ASN A 26 -5.61 5.10 -12.93
C ASN A 26 -5.18 5.11 -14.40
N LYS A 27 -4.41 6.11 -14.80
CA LYS A 27 -3.89 6.20 -16.16
C LYS A 27 -2.99 5.02 -16.50
N GLU A 28 -2.21 4.56 -15.52
CA GLU A 28 -1.29 3.43 -15.71
C GLU A 28 -1.99 2.09 -15.49
N LYS A 29 -3.30 2.10 -15.25
CA LYS A 29 -4.10 0.89 -15.02
C LYS A 29 -3.65 0.11 -13.79
N ILE A 30 -3.25 0.86 -12.77
CA ILE A 30 -2.89 0.32 -11.47
C ILE A 30 -3.97 0.74 -10.49
N SER A 31 -4.57 -0.21 -9.79
CA SER A 31 -5.60 0.10 -8.81
C SER A 31 -4.99 0.78 -7.59
N PHE A 32 -5.75 1.67 -6.96
CA PHE A 32 -5.31 2.35 -5.75
C PHE A 32 -6.38 2.14 -4.69
N ARG A 33 -6.00 1.45 -3.60
CA ARG A 33 -6.93 1.14 -2.52
C ARG A 33 -6.46 1.82 -1.24
N MET A 34 -7.34 2.63 -0.66
CA MET A 34 -7.06 3.23 0.65
C MET A 34 -7.48 2.22 1.71
N VAL A 35 -6.54 1.88 2.59
CA VAL A 35 -6.79 0.93 3.67
C VAL A 35 -7.26 1.69 4.89
N GLU A 36 -8.40 1.28 5.46
CA GLU A 36 -8.98 1.94 6.62
C GLU A 36 -8.50 1.29 7.92
N VAL A 37 -8.52 2.04 9.00
CA VAL A 37 -7.99 1.58 10.28
C VAL A 37 -8.49 0.20 10.69
N PRO A 38 -9.79 -0.11 10.59
CA PRO A 38 -10.26 -1.44 10.95
C PRO A 38 -9.64 -2.57 10.14
N GLU A 39 -9.10 -2.25 8.96
CA GLU A 39 -8.47 -3.25 8.09
C GLU A 39 -7.00 -3.45 8.38
N PHE A 40 -6.41 -2.67 9.29
CA PHE A 40 -4.97 -2.75 9.56
C PHE A 40 -4.55 -4.12 10.10
N TRP A 41 -5.47 -4.88 10.66
CA TRP A 41 -5.18 -6.20 11.20
C TRP A 41 -5.29 -7.32 10.17
N GLN A 42 -5.75 -7.01 8.96
CA GLN A 42 -5.88 -8.01 7.91
C GLN A 42 -4.52 -8.34 7.31
N PRO A 43 -4.31 -9.60 6.88
CA PRO A 43 -3.07 -9.94 6.17
C PRO A 43 -2.93 -9.08 4.92
N LEU A 44 -1.71 -8.65 4.61
CA LEU A 44 -1.47 -7.84 3.42
C LEU A 44 -1.93 -8.55 2.16
N GLY A 45 -1.72 -9.88 2.09
CA GLY A 45 -2.19 -10.65 0.94
C GLY A 45 -3.69 -10.59 0.77
N TYR A 46 -4.44 -10.56 1.88
CA TYR A 46 -5.89 -10.41 1.80
C TYR A 46 -6.27 -9.03 1.25
N LEU A 47 -5.62 -7.98 1.77
CA LEU A 47 -5.89 -6.62 1.30
C LEU A 47 -5.55 -6.45 -0.17
N ALA A 48 -4.53 -7.15 -0.64
CA ALA A 48 -4.11 -7.10 -2.03
C ALA A 48 -4.97 -7.99 -2.95
N GLY A 49 -5.88 -8.76 -2.38
CA GLY A 49 -6.75 -9.62 -3.17
C GLY A 49 -6.10 -10.89 -3.67
N LEU A 50 -5.02 -11.34 -3.03
CA LEU A 50 -4.35 -12.58 -3.43
C LEU A 50 -5.21 -13.77 -3.04
N SER A 51 -5.24 -14.79 -3.91
CA SER A 51 -5.96 -16.02 -3.59
C SER A 51 -5.25 -16.75 -2.45
N GLY A 52 -6.03 -17.49 -1.67
CA GLY A 52 -5.48 -18.24 -0.55
C GLY A 52 -5.46 -17.48 0.76
N PHE A 53 -5.79 -16.19 0.75
CA PHE A 53 -5.85 -15.38 1.96
C PHE A 53 -7.30 -15.17 2.37
N GLN A 54 -7.57 -15.30 3.66
CA GLN A 54 -8.91 -15.14 4.20
C GLN A 54 -8.93 -13.94 5.15
N LYS A 55 -10.11 -13.34 5.28
CA LYS A 55 -10.29 -12.25 6.22
C LYS A 55 -10.09 -12.76 7.65
N ASP A 56 -9.29 -12.02 8.41
CA ASP A 56 -9.13 -12.27 9.83
C ASP A 56 -10.37 -11.70 10.52
N THR A 57 -11.15 -12.58 11.14
CA THR A 57 -12.39 -12.17 11.83
C THR A 57 -12.20 -12.03 13.32
N SER A 58 -10.97 -12.17 13.81
CA SER A 58 -10.67 -11.99 15.22
C SER A 58 -10.89 -10.55 15.64
N PHE A 59 -11.24 -10.36 16.90
CA PHE A 59 -11.40 -9.02 17.44
C PHE A 59 -10.06 -8.53 17.98
N HIS A 60 -9.62 -7.36 17.51
CA HIS A 60 -8.34 -6.78 17.88
C HIS A 60 -8.55 -5.43 18.54
N LEU A 61 -7.85 -5.19 19.63
CA LEU A 61 -7.92 -3.93 20.36
C LEU A 61 -6.64 -3.13 20.12
N GLY A 62 -6.81 -1.85 19.84
CA GLY A 62 -5.71 -0.93 19.70
C GLY A 62 -4.93 -1.16 18.42
N GLY A 63 -3.76 -0.55 18.34
CA GLY A 63 -2.90 -0.71 17.18
C GLY A 63 -3.30 0.20 16.04
N ASN A 64 -2.51 1.28 15.84
CA ASN A 64 -2.76 2.23 14.77
C ASN A 64 -1.46 2.96 14.50
N PHE A 65 -1.39 3.60 13.35
CA PHE A 65 -0.33 4.54 13.04
C PHE A 65 -0.92 5.64 12.17
N PHE A 66 -0.25 6.79 12.14
CA PHE A 66 -0.79 7.97 11.48
C PHE A 66 0.06 8.43 10.30
N GLU A 67 1.23 7.86 10.12
CA GLU A 67 2.12 8.21 9.02
C GLU A 67 1.61 7.59 7.72
N GLU A 68 1.88 8.28 6.61
CA GLU A 68 1.54 7.73 5.30
C GLU A 68 2.42 6.54 4.97
N MET A 69 1.82 5.54 4.32
CA MET A 69 2.55 4.36 3.89
C MET A 69 1.98 3.89 2.57
N LEU A 70 2.86 3.37 1.71
CA LEU A 70 2.46 2.77 0.44
C LEU A 70 2.95 1.34 0.37
N VAL A 71 2.10 0.45 -0.14
CA VAL A 71 2.52 -0.92 -0.43
C VAL A 71 2.20 -1.19 -1.91
N MET A 72 3.23 -1.51 -2.67
CA MET A 72 3.08 -1.80 -4.10
C MET A 72 2.94 -3.30 -4.29
N CYS A 73 1.83 -3.71 -4.89
CA CYS A 73 1.48 -5.12 -5.01
C CYS A 73 1.38 -5.50 -6.48
N GLY A 74 2.24 -6.42 -6.92
CA GLY A 74 2.19 -6.92 -8.27
C GLY A 74 2.65 -5.96 -9.35
N LEU A 75 3.36 -4.90 -8.98
CA LEU A 75 3.93 -3.99 -9.95
C LEU A 75 5.24 -4.57 -10.50
N SER A 76 5.47 -4.37 -11.80
CA SER A 76 6.78 -4.70 -12.38
C SER A 76 7.82 -3.70 -11.88
N PRO A 77 9.12 -4.04 -11.96
CA PRO A 77 10.16 -3.08 -11.59
C PRO A 77 10.02 -1.76 -12.33
N ASP A 78 9.67 -1.81 -13.62
CA ASP A 78 9.48 -0.59 -14.39
C ASP A 78 8.30 0.23 -13.86
N GLN A 79 7.18 -0.42 -13.56
CA GLN A 79 6.02 0.28 -13.01
C GLN A 79 6.35 0.93 -11.68
N SER A 80 7.07 0.23 -10.81
CA SER A 80 7.47 0.78 -9.51
C SER A 80 8.39 1.98 -9.68
N ASP A 81 9.40 1.86 -10.55
CA ASP A 81 10.34 2.95 -10.78
C ASP A 81 9.64 4.18 -11.33
N ARG A 82 8.73 3.99 -12.29
CA ARG A 82 8.02 5.12 -12.89
C ARG A 82 7.09 5.78 -11.89
N PHE A 83 6.45 4.98 -11.03
CA PHE A 83 5.55 5.53 -10.01
C PHE A 83 6.33 6.38 -9.01
N LEU A 84 7.48 5.89 -8.55
CA LEU A 84 8.29 6.66 -7.59
C LEU A 84 8.88 7.90 -8.23
N ARG A 85 9.26 7.81 -9.52
CA ARG A 85 9.78 8.95 -10.25
C ARG A 85 8.71 10.02 -10.49
N PHE A 86 7.45 9.58 -10.62
CA PHE A 86 6.32 10.50 -10.79
C PHE A 86 6.26 11.55 -9.67
N PHE A 87 6.51 11.14 -8.43
CA PHE A 87 6.51 12.08 -7.31
C PHE A 87 7.52 13.19 -7.54
N ARG A 88 8.72 12.80 -7.96
CA ARG A 88 9.79 13.78 -8.19
C ARG A 88 9.47 14.68 -9.38
N GLU A 89 8.96 14.08 -10.45
CA GLU A 89 8.67 14.85 -11.66
C GLU A 89 7.54 15.85 -11.46
N GLU A 90 6.58 15.52 -10.61
CA GLU A 90 5.45 16.42 -10.33
C GLU A 90 5.70 17.33 -9.13
N GLY A 91 6.86 17.23 -8.52
CA GLY A 91 7.18 18.06 -7.36
C GLY A 91 6.37 17.72 -6.14
N LEU A 92 5.94 16.47 -6.01
CA LEU A 92 5.15 16.03 -4.86
C LEU A 92 6.06 15.54 -3.74
N ASP A 93 5.65 15.77 -2.50
CA ASP A 93 6.37 15.23 -1.36
C ASP A 93 6.35 13.71 -1.43
N PRO A 94 7.52 13.06 -1.25
CA PRO A 94 7.57 11.61 -1.30
C PRO A 94 6.94 10.99 -0.06
N VAL A 95 6.53 9.74 -0.19
CA VAL A 95 6.04 8.97 0.95
C VAL A 95 7.24 8.25 1.55
N ALA A 96 7.51 8.48 2.83
CA ALA A 96 8.70 7.93 3.48
C ALA A 96 8.64 6.43 3.65
N LEU A 97 7.47 5.90 3.99
CA LEU A 97 7.30 4.47 4.26
C LEU A 97 6.73 3.79 3.02
N LYS A 98 7.57 3.00 2.35
CA LYS A 98 7.19 2.33 1.12
C LYS A 98 7.69 0.90 1.15
N ALA A 99 6.89 -0.02 0.63
CA ALA A 99 7.27 -1.42 0.56
C ALA A 99 6.68 -2.07 -0.69
N MET A 100 7.31 -3.15 -1.12
CA MET A 100 6.78 -4.04 -2.14
C MET A 100 6.18 -5.24 -1.42
N LEU A 101 5.05 -5.73 -1.91
CA LEU A 101 4.49 -6.97 -1.39
C LEU A 101 5.39 -8.14 -1.82
N THR A 102 5.77 -8.98 -0.86
CA THR A 102 6.67 -10.11 -1.10
C THR A 102 6.03 -11.40 -0.58
N PRO A 103 6.56 -12.57 -0.95
CA PRO A 103 6.08 -13.84 -0.39
C PRO A 103 6.20 -13.89 1.15
N VAL A 104 7.10 -13.12 1.72
CA VAL A 104 7.25 -13.09 3.18
C VAL A 104 6.24 -12.15 3.82
N ASN A 105 6.21 -10.88 3.41
CA ASN A 105 5.38 -9.90 4.10
C ASN A 105 3.89 -10.00 3.76
N GLN A 106 3.52 -10.79 2.74
CA GLN A 106 2.10 -10.96 2.42
C GLN A 106 1.32 -11.59 3.58
N HIS A 107 2.01 -12.26 4.50
CA HIS A 107 1.40 -12.88 5.67
C HIS A 107 1.33 -11.94 6.87
N TRP A 108 1.99 -10.79 6.80
CA TRP A 108 1.96 -9.78 7.86
C TRP A 108 0.71 -8.92 7.75
N ASN A 109 0.30 -8.33 8.86
CA ASN A 109 -0.71 -7.27 8.79
C ASN A 109 -0.01 -5.91 8.59
N SER A 110 -0.80 -4.86 8.42
CA SER A 110 -0.25 -3.53 8.13
C SER A 110 0.56 -2.99 9.31
N LEU A 111 0.17 -3.32 10.53
CA LEU A 111 0.89 -2.86 11.73
C LEU A 111 2.27 -3.46 11.81
N LYS A 112 2.39 -4.74 11.48
CA LYS A 112 3.69 -5.41 11.46
C LYS A 112 4.59 -4.81 10.40
N LEU A 113 4.05 -4.55 9.21
CA LEU A 113 4.83 -3.93 8.16
C LEU A 113 5.31 -2.55 8.57
N TYR A 114 4.40 -1.75 9.16
CA TYR A 114 4.77 -0.42 9.62
C TYR A 114 5.94 -0.48 10.61
N GLU A 115 5.86 -1.39 11.59
CA GLU A 115 6.94 -1.55 12.57
C GLU A 115 8.26 -1.92 11.92
N GLU A 116 8.22 -2.83 10.94
CA GLU A 116 9.45 -3.26 10.28
C GLU A 116 10.07 -2.12 9.47
N LEU A 117 9.24 -1.32 8.79
CA LEU A 117 9.76 -0.17 8.03
C LEU A 117 10.33 0.90 8.95
N LYS A 118 9.77 1.08 10.14
CA LYS A 118 10.28 2.08 11.09
C LYS A 118 11.61 1.68 11.69
N ARG A 119 11.93 0.39 11.67
CA ARG A 119 13.22 -0.09 12.17
C ARG A 119 14.39 0.22 11.27
N GLU A 120 14.12 0.42 10.00
CA GLU A 120 15.16 0.63 9.01
C GLU A 120 15.69 2.06 9.04
#